data_54236584638721a2cda4bc2ffe4a4ee7
#
_entry.id   54236584638721a2cda4bc2ffe4a4ee7
#
_cell.length_a   1.000
_cell.length_b   1.000
_cell.length_c   1.000
_cell.angle_alpha   90.00
_cell.angle_beta   90.00
_cell.angle_gamma   90.00
#
_symmetry.space_group_name_H-M   'P 1'
#
loop_
_entity.id
_entity.type
_entity.pdbx_description
1 polymer ?
#
loop_
_entity_poly.entity_id
_entity_poly.type
_entity_poly.pdbx_seq_one_letter_code
_entity_poly.pdbx_strand_id
1 'polypeptide(L)'
;MFNNITVFSSTTVLMPRAIIFSVVFLLLIFFTLFISSIKELNATTTEKDVSVMYAGSLVNIFENEIKLAFQNLTGYNFIGEGKGSVQISNMILDGFRKPDVFVSADTTPIERLINHSLPLAKWLVKFGSAELVIAYNPQSPFASELWKASNGKMSWYKVLEKKGFKFGRTDPELDPKGYYTVIAAKLANIYYNDSTIKDKILGEDRNKEQILPEEILKSILDSGQIDATAAYKHEAIAKGLPYITLPDQINLSEPNYTIFYNKISYKLGTGETISGKPIFFSLTIPNTVKNIEGAISFVKFLLSENGRKILEKVGLSPIEPILQGDIDQMKPKIFSLIPEHK
;
A
#
# COMPACT_ATOMS: atom_id res chain seq x y z
N MET A 1 94.99 -2.59 -3.71
CA MET A 1 93.73 -2.88 -2.93
C MET A 1 92.68 -3.27 -3.91
N PHE A 2 92.37 -4.51 -3.99
CA PHE A 2 91.43 -5.11 -4.99
C PHE A 2 90.04 -5.13 -4.39
N ASN A 3 89.07 -4.50 -5.10
CA ASN A 3 87.66 -4.59 -4.78
C ASN A 3 87.05 -5.86 -5.42
N ASN A 4 86.59 -6.80 -4.64
CA ASN A 4 85.78 -7.92 -5.07
C ASN A 4 84.34 -7.49 -5.29
N ILE A 5 83.87 -7.48 -6.52
CA ILE A 5 82.46 -7.36 -6.91
C ILE A 5 81.90 -8.80 -7.03
N THR A 6 81.02 -9.17 -6.10
CA THR A 6 80.27 -10.42 -6.14
C THR A 6 79.07 -10.22 -7.08
N VAL A 7 79.03 -10.84 -8.22
CA VAL A 7 77.92 -10.89 -9.15
C VAL A 7 76.95 -11.99 -8.73
N PHE A 8 75.72 -11.59 -8.26
CA PHE A 8 74.63 -12.53 -8.04
C PHE A 8 74.05 -12.96 -9.39
N SER A 9 74.24 -14.20 -9.79
CA SER A 9 73.57 -14.83 -10.93
C SER A 9 72.13 -15.15 -10.58
N SER A 10 71.17 -14.42 -11.12
CA SER A 10 69.74 -14.77 -11.03
C SER A 10 69.42 -15.90 -12.03
N THR A 11 69.33 -17.11 -11.53
CA THR A 11 68.79 -18.24 -12.29
C THR A 11 67.29 -18.10 -12.38
N THR A 12 66.82 -17.62 -13.53
CA THR A 12 65.38 -17.63 -13.90
C THR A 12 64.98 -19.07 -14.22
N VAL A 13 64.25 -19.70 -13.31
CA VAL A 13 63.67 -21.03 -13.52
C VAL A 13 62.47 -20.84 -14.47
N LEU A 14 62.67 -21.11 -15.74
CA LEU A 14 61.57 -21.14 -16.74
C LEU A 14 60.72 -22.39 -16.49
N MET A 15 59.51 -22.19 -15.96
CA MET A 15 58.53 -23.26 -15.86
C MET A 15 58.24 -23.86 -17.27
N PRO A 16 58.14 -25.18 -17.38
CA PRO A 16 57.77 -25.82 -18.65
C PRO A 16 56.43 -25.32 -19.15
N ARG A 17 56.30 -24.94 -20.41
CA ARG A 17 55.06 -24.41 -21.02
C ARG A 17 53.83 -25.29 -20.74
N ALA A 18 53.99 -26.61 -20.64
CA ALA A 18 52.93 -27.55 -20.31
C ALA A 18 52.33 -27.30 -18.91
N ILE A 19 53.16 -26.93 -17.89
CA ILE A 19 52.67 -26.65 -16.51
C ILE A 19 51.90 -25.32 -16.53
N ILE A 20 52.34 -24.32 -17.26
CA ILE A 20 51.65 -23.03 -17.40
C ILE A 20 50.26 -23.24 -18.04
N PHE A 21 50.17 -24.03 -19.13
CA PHE A 21 48.88 -24.35 -19.77
C PHE A 21 47.94 -25.13 -18.84
N SER A 22 48.42 -26.08 -18.07
CA SER A 22 47.59 -26.84 -17.08
C SER A 22 47.06 -25.93 -15.95
N VAL A 23 47.88 -25.05 -15.42
CA VAL A 23 47.46 -24.10 -14.37
C VAL A 23 46.42 -23.09 -14.90
N VAL A 24 46.62 -22.53 -16.13
CA VAL A 24 45.66 -21.64 -16.75
C VAL A 24 44.32 -22.34 -17.04
N PHE A 25 44.37 -23.58 -17.52
CA PHE A 25 43.18 -24.40 -17.74
C PHE A 25 42.39 -24.71 -16.49
N LEU A 26 43.08 -25.07 -15.39
CA LEU A 26 42.47 -25.27 -14.06
C LEU A 26 41.85 -23.98 -13.52
N LEU A 27 42.52 -22.86 -13.66
CA LEU A 27 41.95 -21.54 -13.23
C LEU A 27 40.70 -21.16 -14.03
N LEU A 28 40.65 -21.46 -15.33
CA LEU A 28 39.48 -21.25 -16.18
C LEU A 28 38.29 -22.12 -15.73
N ILE A 29 38.55 -23.40 -15.42
CA ILE A 29 37.48 -24.28 -14.88
C ILE A 29 36.97 -23.78 -13.52
N PHE A 30 37.88 -23.41 -12.63
CA PHE A 30 37.50 -22.85 -11.33
C PHE A 30 36.67 -21.57 -11.48
N PHE A 31 37.06 -20.70 -12.42
CA PHE A 31 36.35 -19.45 -12.69
C PHE A 31 34.96 -19.69 -13.29
N THR A 32 34.81 -20.68 -14.20
CA THR A 32 33.49 -21.04 -14.74
C THR A 32 32.57 -21.66 -13.68
N LEU A 33 33.08 -22.53 -12.83
CA LEU A 33 32.33 -23.11 -11.71
C LEU A 33 31.93 -22.04 -10.68
N PHE A 34 32.82 -21.09 -10.40
CA PHE A 34 32.54 -19.98 -9.49
C PHE A 34 31.45 -19.04 -10.03
N ILE A 35 31.49 -18.72 -11.33
CA ILE A 35 30.44 -17.92 -12.00
C ILE A 35 29.11 -18.68 -12.00
N SER A 36 29.11 -19.99 -12.23
CA SER A 36 27.91 -20.82 -12.17
C SER A 36 27.30 -20.82 -10.77
N SER A 37 28.12 -21.00 -9.73
CA SER A 37 27.67 -20.95 -8.33
C SER A 37 27.11 -19.58 -7.91
N ILE A 38 27.71 -18.48 -8.41
CA ILE A 38 27.16 -17.12 -8.19
C ILE A 38 25.81 -16.94 -8.90
N LYS A 39 25.66 -17.47 -10.13
CA LYS A 39 24.40 -17.41 -10.87
C LYS A 39 23.30 -18.22 -10.16
N GLU A 40 23.60 -19.42 -9.65
CA GLU A 40 22.65 -20.21 -8.87
C GLU A 40 22.28 -19.53 -7.55
N LEU A 41 23.25 -18.94 -6.83
CA LEU A 41 22.99 -18.22 -5.58
C LEU A 41 22.12 -16.98 -5.81
N ASN A 42 22.38 -16.22 -6.89
CA ASN A 42 21.56 -15.04 -7.24
C ASN A 42 20.16 -15.45 -7.77
N ALA A 43 20.03 -16.55 -8.49
CA ALA A 43 18.75 -17.07 -8.96
C ALA A 43 17.87 -17.54 -7.79
N THR A 44 18.44 -18.26 -6.80
CA THR A 44 17.70 -18.72 -5.62
C THR A 44 17.27 -17.60 -4.68
N THR A 45 18.02 -16.51 -4.59
CA THR A 45 17.61 -15.34 -3.77
C THR A 45 16.49 -14.54 -4.43
N THR A 46 16.47 -14.39 -5.76
CA THR A 46 15.43 -13.66 -6.48
C THR A 46 14.10 -14.43 -6.61
N GLU A 47 14.13 -15.75 -6.63
CA GLU A 47 12.90 -16.59 -6.68
C GLU A 47 12.12 -16.60 -5.37
N LYS A 48 12.74 -16.26 -4.23
CA LYS A 48 12.07 -16.22 -2.93
C LYS A 48 11.47 -14.86 -2.58
N ASP A 49 11.86 -13.79 -3.25
CA ASP A 49 11.40 -12.45 -2.94
C ASP A 49 10.06 -12.19 -3.61
N VAL A 50 9.09 -11.67 -2.84
CA VAL A 50 7.79 -11.22 -3.32
C VAL A 50 7.67 -9.73 -3.03
N SER A 51 7.71 -8.93 -4.09
CA SER A 51 7.56 -7.48 -4.02
C SER A 51 6.09 -7.11 -3.94
N VAL A 52 5.68 -6.51 -2.83
CA VAL A 52 4.29 -6.11 -2.59
C VAL A 52 4.23 -4.60 -2.38
N MET A 53 3.55 -3.88 -3.28
CA MET A 53 3.20 -2.48 -3.05
C MET A 53 1.78 -2.38 -2.53
N TYR A 54 1.56 -1.60 -1.48
CA TYR A 54 0.26 -1.54 -0.81
C TYR A 54 -0.08 -0.13 -0.32
N ALA A 55 -1.39 0.10 -0.14
CA ALA A 55 -1.90 1.35 0.41
C ALA A 55 -1.21 1.72 1.72
N GLY A 56 -0.84 2.97 1.90
CA GLY A 56 -0.16 3.47 3.10
C GLY A 56 -0.93 3.19 4.40
N SER A 57 -2.27 3.15 4.32
CA SER A 57 -3.14 2.76 5.42
C SER A 57 -2.94 1.31 5.92
N LEU A 58 -2.30 0.45 5.13
CA LEU A 58 -1.99 -0.94 5.47
C LEU A 58 -0.58 -1.15 6.04
N VAL A 59 0.28 -0.12 6.06
CA VAL A 59 1.69 -0.23 6.48
C VAL A 59 1.83 -0.94 7.82
N ASN A 60 1.06 -0.50 8.83
CA ASN A 60 1.17 -1.06 10.17
C ASN A 60 0.85 -2.57 10.20
N ILE A 61 -0.24 -2.98 9.54
CA ILE A 61 -0.68 -4.38 9.47
C ILE A 61 0.30 -5.21 8.66
N PHE A 62 0.73 -4.69 7.50
CA PHE A 62 1.54 -5.45 6.55
C PHE A 62 2.95 -5.68 7.08
N GLU A 63 3.59 -4.66 7.67
CA GLU A 63 4.95 -4.80 8.19
C GLU A 63 5.02 -5.57 9.52
N ASN A 64 4.02 -5.44 10.39
CA ASN A 64 4.09 -6.03 11.73
C ASN A 64 3.43 -7.42 11.83
N GLU A 65 2.41 -7.72 11.02
CA GLU A 65 1.63 -8.96 11.16
C GLU A 65 1.66 -9.81 9.87
N ILE A 66 1.25 -9.25 8.73
CA ILE A 66 1.12 -9.97 7.45
C ILE A 66 2.48 -10.50 6.98
N LYS A 67 3.51 -9.66 6.99
CA LYS A 67 4.88 -10.01 6.61
C LYS A 67 5.39 -11.24 7.35
N LEU A 68 5.33 -11.18 8.69
CA LEU A 68 5.84 -12.27 9.53
C LEU A 68 5.05 -13.57 9.31
N ALA A 69 3.72 -13.48 9.25
CA ALA A 69 2.87 -14.65 9.06
C ALA A 69 3.05 -15.25 7.66
N PHE A 70 3.14 -14.44 6.62
CA PHE A 70 3.38 -14.88 5.25
C PHE A 70 4.74 -15.57 5.11
N GLN A 71 5.82 -14.94 5.60
CA GLN A 71 7.17 -15.50 5.53
C GLN A 71 7.27 -16.85 6.27
N ASN A 72 6.69 -16.92 7.47
CA ASN A 72 6.71 -18.16 8.28
C ASN A 72 5.92 -19.29 7.64
N LEU A 73 4.78 -18.97 7.00
CA LEU A 73 3.91 -20.00 6.41
C LEU A 73 4.44 -20.52 5.06
N THR A 74 5.04 -19.62 4.26
CA THR A 74 5.32 -19.93 2.86
C THR A 74 6.80 -20.08 2.53
N GLY A 75 7.68 -19.53 3.36
CA GLY A 75 9.14 -19.48 3.11
C GLY A 75 9.55 -18.43 2.06
N TYR A 76 8.61 -17.65 1.50
CA TYR A 76 8.92 -16.49 0.68
C TYR A 76 9.33 -15.29 1.54
N ASN A 77 10.18 -14.42 1.02
CA ASN A 77 10.52 -13.14 1.62
C ASN A 77 9.51 -12.08 1.18
N PHE A 78 8.99 -11.33 2.12
CA PHE A 78 8.10 -10.19 1.83
C PHE A 78 8.90 -8.90 1.70
N ILE A 79 8.87 -8.28 0.51
CA ILE A 79 9.50 -6.99 0.23
C ILE A 79 8.40 -5.96 0.04
N GLY A 80 8.09 -5.22 1.11
CA GLY A 80 6.96 -4.30 1.18
C GLY A 80 7.33 -2.84 0.87
N GLU A 81 6.45 -2.12 0.15
CA GLU A 81 6.52 -0.67 -0.02
C GLU A 81 5.11 -0.07 0.09
N GLY A 82 4.85 0.75 1.14
CA GLY A 82 3.58 1.43 1.35
C GLY A 82 3.58 2.86 0.82
N LYS A 83 2.54 3.24 0.05
CA LYS A 83 2.31 4.60 -0.48
C LYS A 83 0.82 4.85 -0.76
N GLY A 84 0.44 6.08 -1.11
CA GLY A 84 -0.90 6.35 -1.63
C GLY A 84 -1.22 5.47 -2.85
N SER A 85 -2.40 4.85 -2.88
CA SER A 85 -2.72 3.86 -3.94
C SER A 85 -2.74 4.45 -5.34
N VAL A 86 -3.16 5.71 -5.50
CA VAL A 86 -3.10 6.40 -6.80
C VAL A 86 -1.65 6.66 -7.20
N GLN A 87 -0.80 7.02 -6.25
CA GLN A 87 0.64 7.18 -6.47
C GLN A 87 1.27 5.86 -6.94
N ILE A 88 0.95 4.73 -6.30
CA ILE A 88 1.42 3.40 -6.72
C ILE A 88 0.98 3.10 -8.15
N SER A 89 -0.31 3.32 -8.46
CA SER A 89 -0.84 3.12 -9.81
C SER A 89 -0.06 3.94 -10.85
N ASN A 90 0.22 5.22 -10.57
CA ASN A 90 1.03 6.08 -11.45
C ASN A 90 2.45 5.51 -11.62
N MET A 91 3.12 5.08 -10.54
CA MET A 91 4.46 4.50 -10.61
C MET A 91 4.51 3.21 -11.45
N ILE A 92 3.43 2.41 -11.45
CA ILE A 92 3.31 1.22 -12.28
C ILE A 92 3.06 1.61 -13.73
N LEU A 93 2.16 2.57 -14.00
CA LEU A 93 1.84 3.08 -15.34
C LEU A 93 3.08 3.69 -16.03
N ASP A 94 3.87 4.45 -15.27
CA ASP A 94 5.09 5.10 -15.76
C ASP A 94 6.29 4.12 -15.85
N GLY A 95 6.13 2.86 -15.42
CA GLY A 95 7.17 1.83 -15.42
C GLY A 95 8.25 2.00 -14.36
N PHE A 96 8.10 2.95 -13.42
CA PHE A 96 9.06 3.16 -12.31
C PHE A 96 9.04 2.04 -11.29
N ARG A 97 7.92 1.34 -11.15
CA ARG A 97 7.78 0.17 -10.26
C ARG A 97 7.10 -0.99 -10.99
N LYS A 98 7.53 -2.19 -10.65
CA LYS A 98 7.02 -3.46 -11.19
C LYS A 98 6.83 -4.45 -10.04
N PRO A 99 5.86 -4.21 -9.14
CA PRO A 99 5.61 -5.10 -8.02
C PRO A 99 5.04 -6.43 -8.51
N ASP A 100 5.21 -7.48 -7.69
CA ASP A 100 4.57 -8.76 -7.91
C ASP A 100 3.09 -8.72 -7.51
N VAL A 101 2.76 -7.95 -6.46
CA VAL A 101 1.37 -7.72 -6.03
C VAL A 101 1.15 -6.23 -5.77
N PHE A 102 -0.01 -5.73 -6.17
CA PHE A 102 -0.49 -4.40 -5.80
C PHE A 102 -1.76 -4.52 -4.97
N VAL A 103 -1.75 -3.94 -3.75
CA VAL A 103 -2.89 -3.89 -2.82
C VAL A 103 -3.32 -2.45 -2.62
N SER A 104 -4.54 -2.12 -2.99
CA SER A 104 -5.09 -0.76 -3.03
C SER A 104 -6.18 -0.56 -1.98
N ALA A 105 -6.30 0.66 -1.45
CA ALA A 105 -7.39 1.08 -0.57
C ALA A 105 -8.68 1.46 -1.32
N ASP A 106 -8.71 1.30 -2.64
CA ASP A 106 -9.86 1.45 -3.51
C ASP A 106 -9.67 0.60 -4.78
N THR A 107 -10.75 0.34 -5.52
CA THR A 107 -10.69 -0.36 -6.81
C THR A 107 -10.14 0.51 -7.94
N THR A 108 -10.44 1.81 -7.93
CA THR A 108 -10.10 2.75 -9.00
C THR A 108 -8.62 2.75 -9.39
N PRO A 109 -7.63 2.76 -8.46
CA PRO A 109 -6.21 2.71 -8.85
C PRO A 109 -5.84 1.44 -9.65
N ILE A 110 -6.50 0.30 -9.39
CA ILE A 110 -6.29 -0.93 -10.16
C ILE A 110 -7.09 -0.90 -11.46
N GLU A 111 -8.31 -0.38 -11.46
CA GLU A 111 -9.13 -0.21 -12.66
C GLU A 111 -8.42 0.66 -13.72
N ARG A 112 -7.64 1.66 -13.30
CA ARG A 112 -6.77 2.45 -14.20
C ARG A 112 -5.72 1.59 -14.90
N LEU A 113 -5.13 0.60 -14.22
CA LEU A 113 -4.19 -0.33 -14.81
C LEU A 113 -4.87 -1.28 -15.80
N ILE A 114 -6.12 -1.69 -15.50
CA ILE A 114 -6.93 -2.57 -16.36
C ILE A 114 -7.36 -1.84 -17.64
N ASN A 115 -7.84 -0.60 -17.49
CA ASN A 115 -8.42 0.19 -18.57
C ASN A 115 -7.38 0.99 -19.37
N HIS A 116 -6.09 0.85 -19.06
CA HIS A 116 -5.03 1.52 -19.80
C HIS A 116 -4.95 1.00 -21.24
N SER A 117 -4.51 1.83 -22.20
CA SER A 117 -4.36 1.45 -23.61
C SER A 117 -3.46 0.21 -23.83
N LEU A 118 -2.48 0.03 -22.96
CA LEU A 118 -1.69 -1.20 -22.79
C LEU A 118 -1.95 -1.73 -21.38
N PRO A 119 -2.92 -2.63 -21.18
CA PRO A 119 -3.33 -3.05 -19.84
C PRO A 119 -2.17 -3.63 -19.04
N LEU A 120 -1.96 -3.09 -17.83
CA LEU A 120 -0.94 -3.55 -16.88
C LEU A 120 -1.50 -4.43 -15.76
N ALA A 121 -2.82 -4.58 -15.72
CA ALA A 121 -3.54 -5.58 -14.93
C ALA A 121 -4.75 -6.07 -15.73
N LYS A 122 -5.32 -7.22 -15.37
CA LYS A 122 -6.48 -7.80 -16.07
C LYS A 122 -7.68 -7.98 -15.16
N TRP A 123 -7.46 -8.02 -13.87
CA TRP A 123 -8.45 -8.32 -12.85
C TRP A 123 -8.12 -7.63 -11.54
N LEU A 124 -9.08 -7.57 -10.65
CA LEU A 124 -8.90 -7.25 -9.26
C LEU A 124 -9.78 -8.14 -8.37
N VAL A 125 -9.39 -8.30 -7.12
CA VAL A 125 -10.20 -8.92 -6.07
C VAL A 125 -10.45 -7.91 -4.96
N LYS A 126 -11.71 -7.64 -4.63
CA LYS A 126 -12.08 -6.93 -3.40
C LYS A 126 -12.07 -7.93 -2.26
N PHE A 127 -11.42 -7.59 -1.14
CA PHE A 127 -11.22 -8.53 -0.03
C PHE A 127 -11.55 -7.97 1.35
N GLY A 128 -11.77 -6.67 1.45
CA GLY A 128 -12.10 -6.01 2.71
C GLY A 128 -12.80 -4.68 2.47
N SER A 129 -13.55 -4.22 3.47
CA SER A 129 -14.20 -2.91 3.48
C SER A 129 -13.59 -2.01 4.55
N ALA A 130 -13.71 -0.70 4.36
CA ALA A 130 -13.22 0.30 5.30
C ALA A 130 -14.32 1.33 5.62
N GLU A 131 -14.22 1.89 6.83
CA GLU A 131 -15.03 2.97 7.33
C GLU A 131 -14.15 4.21 7.52
N LEU A 132 -14.55 5.33 6.94
CA LEU A 132 -13.86 6.60 7.15
C LEU A 132 -14.25 7.17 8.52
N VAL A 133 -13.24 7.55 9.30
CA VAL A 133 -13.38 8.14 10.63
C VAL A 133 -12.50 9.38 10.77
N ILE A 134 -12.69 10.15 11.84
CA ILE A 134 -11.78 11.24 12.21
C ILE A 134 -10.96 10.78 13.41
N ALA A 135 -9.70 10.41 13.20
CA ALA A 135 -8.76 10.13 14.29
C ALA A 135 -8.21 11.44 14.85
N TYR A 136 -7.97 11.48 16.17
CA TYR A 136 -7.55 12.73 16.82
C TYR A 136 -6.46 12.52 17.87
N ASN A 137 -5.71 13.59 18.13
CA ASN A 137 -4.72 13.62 19.19
C ASN A 137 -5.44 13.84 20.56
N PRO A 138 -5.31 12.89 21.51
CA PRO A 138 -5.92 13.04 22.84
C PRO A 138 -5.29 14.17 23.68
N GLN A 139 -4.17 14.76 23.23
CA GLN A 139 -3.51 15.89 23.86
C GLN A 139 -3.77 17.23 23.14
N SER A 140 -4.61 17.23 22.10
CA SER A 140 -5.02 18.46 21.40
C SER A 140 -5.68 19.46 22.36
N PRO A 141 -5.53 20.77 22.16
CA PRO A 141 -6.31 21.78 22.88
C PRO A 141 -7.83 21.56 22.76
N PHE A 142 -8.27 20.85 21.72
CA PHE A 142 -9.68 20.50 21.47
C PHE A 142 -10.06 19.10 21.97
N ALA A 143 -9.18 18.38 22.68
CA ALA A 143 -9.38 16.98 23.06
C ALA A 143 -10.70 16.73 23.81
N SER A 144 -11.10 17.63 24.72
CA SER A 144 -12.36 17.52 25.47
C SER A 144 -13.58 17.53 24.53
N GLU A 145 -13.55 18.36 23.50
CA GLU A 145 -14.65 18.48 22.53
C GLU A 145 -14.65 17.34 21.52
N LEU A 146 -13.47 16.90 21.09
CA LEU A 146 -13.29 15.72 20.25
C LEU A 146 -13.79 14.46 20.97
N TRP A 147 -13.51 14.34 22.28
CA TRP A 147 -14.06 13.26 23.10
C TRP A 147 -15.61 13.35 23.22
N LYS A 148 -16.18 14.55 23.40
CA LYS A 148 -17.64 14.72 23.38
C LYS A 148 -18.23 14.32 22.02
N ALA A 149 -17.56 14.67 20.93
CA ALA A 149 -17.98 14.31 19.57
C ALA A 149 -17.91 12.79 19.34
N SER A 150 -16.86 12.12 19.82
CA SER A 150 -16.73 10.65 19.71
C SER A 150 -17.79 9.88 20.50
N ASN A 151 -18.39 10.52 21.53
CA ASN A 151 -19.48 9.96 22.33
C ASN A 151 -20.87 10.48 21.92
N GLY A 152 -21.02 11.11 20.77
CA GLY A 152 -22.28 11.61 20.24
C GLY A 152 -22.88 12.81 21.01
N LYS A 153 -22.11 13.43 21.93
CA LYS A 153 -22.54 14.55 22.77
C LYS A 153 -22.31 15.91 22.10
N MET A 154 -21.68 15.94 20.94
CA MET A 154 -21.40 17.14 20.16
C MET A 154 -21.29 16.76 18.69
N SER A 155 -21.70 17.63 17.78
CA SER A 155 -21.52 17.42 16.35
C SER A 155 -20.03 17.50 15.98
N TRP A 156 -19.50 16.46 15.35
CA TRP A 156 -18.09 16.35 14.99
C TRP A 156 -17.61 17.54 14.14
N TYR A 157 -18.39 17.94 13.14
CA TYR A 157 -18.03 19.03 12.24
C TYR A 157 -17.96 20.38 12.97
N LYS A 158 -18.77 20.60 14.03
CA LYS A 158 -18.69 21.83 14.83
C LYS A 158 -17.39 21.96 15.61
N VAL A 159 -16.71 20.84 15.90
CA VAL A 159 -15.37 20.89 16.51
C VAL A 159 -14.33 21.24 15.45
N LEU A 160 -14.40 20.61 14.26
CA LEU A 160 -13.45 20.82 13.18
C LEU A 160 -13.53 22.22 12.55
N GLU A 161 -14.71 22.87 12.61
CA GLU A 161 -14.92 24.25 12.12
C GLU A 161 -14.31 25.33 13.03
N LYS A 162 -13.82 24.97 14.22
CA LYS A 162 -13.34 25.99 15.18
C LYS A 162 -12.10 26.71 14.70
N LYS A 163 -12.06 28.01 15.01
CA LYS A 163 -10.86 28.82 14.73
C LYS A 163 -9.62 28.22 15.43
N GLY A 164 -8.58 28.02 14.65
CA GLY A 164 -7.31 27.46 15.13
C GLY A 164 -7.26 25.93 15.14
N PHE A 165 -8.36 25.23 14.80
CA PHE A 165 -8.35 23.78 14.64
C PHE A 165 -7.50 23.41 13.41
N LYS A 166 -6.58 22.47 13.59
CA LYS A 166 -5.66 22.01 12.54
C LYS A 166 -6.03 20.60 12.10
N PHE A 167 -6.58 20.48 10.91
CA PHE A 167 -6.96 19.20 10.31
C PHE A 167 -5.94 18.76 9.28
N GLY A 168 -5.49 17.49 9.37
CA GLY A 168 -4.59 16.88 8.39
C GLY A 168 -5.30 15.83 7.54
N ARG A 169 -4.86 15.65 6.30
CA ARG A 169 -5.38 14.61 5.39
C ARG A 169 -4.39 14.30 4.27
N THR A 170 -4.57 13.19 3.60
CA THR A 170 -3.75 12.85 2.42
C THR A 170 -4.17 13.66 1.19
N ASP A 171 -3.27 13.72 0.19
CA ASP A 171 -3.54 14.38 -1.09
C ASP A 171 -4.59 13.60 -1.90
N PRO A 172 -5.74 14.20 -2.26
CA PRO A 172 -6.77 13.55 -3.05
C PRO A 172 -6.31 13.14 -4.46
N GLU A 173 -5.21 13.71 -4.97
CA GLU A 173 -4.63 13.34 -6.26
C GLU A 173 -3.76 12.08 -6.19
N LEU A 174 -3.31 11.69 -4.98
CA LEU A 174 -2.33 10.63 -4.77
C LEU A 174 -2.86 9.46 -3.93
N ASP A 175 -3.94 9.68 -3.16
CA ASP A 175 -4.43 8.72 -2.18
C ASP A 175 -5.96 8.65 -2.12
N PRO A 176 -6.56 7.43 -2.12
CA PRO A 176 -8.01 7.24 -2.01
C PRO A 176 -8.62 7.89 -0.77
N LYS A 177 -7.96 7.82 0.39
CA LYS A 177 -8.44 8.45 1.61
C LYS A 177 -8.56 9.97 1.45
N GLY A 178 -7.67 10.58 0.67
CA GLY A 178 -7.72 12.00 0.34
C GLY A 178 -9.00 12.39 -0.40
N TYR A 179 -9.31 11.73 -1.53
CA TYR A 179 -10.54 12.05 -2.25
C TYR A 179 -11.81 11.60 -1.52
N TYR A 180 -11.78 10.50 -0.78
CA TYR A 180 -12.92 10.10 0.05
C TYR A 180 -13.17 11.07 1.21
N THR A 181 -12.14 11.70 1.77
CA THR A 181 -12.29 12.78 2.75
C THR A 181 -13.05 13.97 2.16
N VAL A 182 -12.71 14.37 0.92
CA VAL A 182 -13.43 15.46 0.22
C VAL A 182 -14.87 15.05 -0.07
N ILE A 183 -15.09 13.83 -0.55
CA ILE A 183 -16.44 13.30 -0.83
C ILE A 183 -17.26 13.25 0.46
N ALA A 184 -16.72 12.73 1.56
CA ALA A 184 -17.41 12.66 2.85
C ALA A 184 -17.79 14.04 3.40
N ALA A 185 -16.91 15.03 3.27
CA ALA A 185 -17.21 16.41 3.68
C ALA A 185 -18.33 17.03 2.82
N LYS A 186 -18.36 16.75 1.51
CA LYS A 186 -19.47 17.19 0.63
C LYS A 186 -20.77 16.43 0.93
N LEU A 187 -20.71 15.13 1.27
CA LEU A 187 -21.86 14.36 1.73
C LEU A 187 -22.40 14.91 3.06
N ALA A 188 -21.51 15.38 3.95
CA ALA A 188 -21.93 16.03 5.20
C ALA A 188 -22.75 17.31 4.93
N ASN A 189 -22.41 18.09 3.91
CA ASN A 189 -23.24 19.24 3.51
C ASN A 189 -24.69 18.81 3.22
N ILE A 190 -24.87 17.71 2.47
CA ILE A 190 -26.20 17.21 2.13
C ILE A 190 -26.90 16.63 3.36
N TYR A 191 -26.21 15.79 4.12
CA TYR A 191 -26.77 15.07 5.26
C TYR A 191 -27.25 16.01 6.37
N TYR A 192 -26.46 17.04 6.69
CA TYR A 192 -26.80 18.03 7.72
C TYR A 192 -27.57 19.24 7.18
N ASN A 193 -27.86 19.29 5.87
CA ASN A 193 -28.49 20.43 5.22
C ASN A 193 -27.77 21.76 5.49
N ASP A 194 -26.43 21.74 5.51
CA ASP A 194 -25.57 22.90 5.71
C ASP A 194 -24.47 22.92 4.63
N SER A 195 -24.62 23.74 3.61
CA SER A 195 -23.70 23.83 2.47
C SER A 195 -22.31 24.35 2.82
N THR A 196 -22.08 24.78 4.05
CA THR A 196 -20.84 25.44 4.49
C THR A 196 -19.85 24.50 5.18
N ILE A 197 -20.26 23.29 5.60
CA ILE A 197 -19.45 22.37 6.40
C ILE A 197 -18.13 22.04 5.71
N LYS A 198 -18.20 21.61 4.45
CA LYS A 198 -17.01 21.24 3.67
C LYS A 198 -16.02 22.42 3.58
N ASP A 199 -16.49 23.60 3.25
CA ASP A 199 -15.63 24.77 3.06
C ASP A 199 -15.01 25.26 4.37
N LYS A 200 -15.74 25.17 5.48
CA LYS A 200 -15.22 25.52 6.80
C LYS A 200 -14.17 24.55 7.31
N ILE A 201 -14.30 23.24 7.00
CA ILE A 201 -13.36 22.22 7.48
C ILE A 201 -12.18 22.08 6.54
N LEU A 202 -12.42 21.98 5.23
CA LEU A 202 -11.38 21.66 4.26
C LEU A 202 -10.88 22.87 3.45
N GLY A 203 -11.70 23.94 3.34
CA GLY A 203 -11.44 24.99 2.38
C GLY A 203 -11.51 24.46 0.95
N GLU A 204 -10.46 24.61 0.18
CA GLU A 204 -10.34 24.01 -1.16
C GLU A 204 -10.23 22.49 -1.11
N ASP A 205 -10.69 21.81 -2.17
CA ASP A 205 -10.61 20.35 -2.28
C ASP A 205 -9.16 19.85 -2.16
N ARG A 206 -8.19 20.65 -2.65
CA ARG A 206 -6.75 20.40 -2.53
C ARG A 206 -6.05 21.51 -1.72
N ASN A 207 -6.44 21.66 -0.46
CA ASN A 207 -5.84 22.63 0.46
C ASN A 207 -4.43 22.17 0.90
N LYS A 208 -3.40 22.85 0.41
CA LYS A 208 -2.00 22.51 0.65
C LYS A 208 -1.59 22.57 2.14
N GLU A 209 -2.28 23.37 2.95
CA GLU A 209 -2.00 23.46 4.39
C GLU A 209 -2.44 22.24 5.17
N GLN A 210 -3.35 21.45 4.61
CA GLN A 210 -3.90 20.23 5.22
C GLN A 210 -3.31 18.95 4.65
N ILE A 211 -2.68 19.03 3.46
CA ILE A 211 -2.20 17.85 2.73
C ILE A 211 -0.84 17.43 3.28
N LEU A 212 -0.78 16.18 3.74
CA LEU A 212 0.40 15.55 4.30
C LEU A 212 0.59 14.16 3.66
N PRO A 213 1.83 13.72 3.45
CA PRO A 213 2.11 12.33 3.06
C PRO A 213 1.55 11.35 4.09
N GLU A 214 1.00 10.23 3.61
CA GLU A 214 0.41 9.19 4.47
C GLU A 214 1.38 8.69 5.54
N GLU A 215 2.64 8.53 5.17
CA GLU A 215 3.69 7.95 5.99
C GLU A 215 4.00 8.78 7.25
N ILE A 216 3.77 10.09 7.20
CA ILE A 216 4.08 11.00 8.31
C ILE A 216 2.87 11.49 9.09
N LEU A 217 1.64 11.20 8.62
CA LEU A 217 0.40 11.69 9.25
C LEU A 217 0.34 11.36 10.75
N LYS A 218 0.71 10.12 11.13
CA LYS A 218 0.69 9.73 12.53
C LYS A 218 1.70 10.54 13.37
N SER A 219 2.91 10.70 12.91
CA SER A 219 3.94 11.44 13.65
C SER A 219 3.60 12.92 13.79
N ILE A 220 3.01 13.51 12.77
CA ILE A 220 2.52 14.90 12.79
C ILE A 220 1.34 15.04 13.76
N LEU A 221 0.43 14.05 13.80
CA LEU A 221 -0.67 14.02 14.78
C LEU A 221 -0.15 13.87 16.21
N ASP A 222 0.75 12.91 16.45
CA ASP A 222 1.34 12.65 17.78
C ASP A 222 2.12 13.85 18.31
N SER A 223 2.79 14.60 17.43
CA SER A 223 3.52 15.81 17.80
C SER A 223 2.64 17.02 18.11
N GLY A 224 1.32 16.92 17.87
CA GLY A 224 0.37 18.02 18.07
C GLY A 224 0.46 19.13 17.02
N GLN A 225 1.13 18.89 15.90
CA GLN A 225 1.12 19.84 14.76
C GLN A 225 -0.24 19.89 14.07
N ILE A 226 -1.00 18.79 14.12
CA ILE A 226 -2.43 18.73 13.77
C ILE A 226 -3.24 18.17 14.94
N ASP A 227 -4.50 18.56 15.02
CA ASP A 227 -5.42 18.14 16.10
C ASP A 227 -6.14 16.84 15.76
N ALA A 228 -6.46 16.65 14.48
CA ALA A 228 -7.14 15.47 13.95
C ALA A 228 -6.78 15.23 12.49
N THR A 229 -7.08 14.01 12.03
CA THR A 229 -6.87 13.58 10.65
C THR A 229 -7.98 12.67 10.18
N ALA A 230 -8.27 12.69 8.87
CA ALA A 230 -9.04 11.63 8.26
C ALA A 230 -8.26 10.32 8.30
N ALA A 231 -8.90 9.25 8.71
CA ALA A 231 -8.32 7.91 8.81
C ALA A 231 -9.36 6.86 8.44
N TYR A 232 -8.90 5.66 8.10
CA TYR A 232 -9.79 4.51 8.15
C TYR A 232 -9.83 3.97 9.58
N LYS A 233 -10.97 3.40 9.99
CA LYS A 233 -11.18 2.89 11.35
C LYS A 233 -10.10 1.89 11.78
N HIS A 234 -9.74 0.96 10.90
CA HIS A 234 -8.67 -0.01 11.18
C HIS A 234 -7.32 0.66 11.44
N GLU A 235 -7.01 1.78 10.76
CA GLU A 235 -5.78 2.53 11.03
C GLU A 235 -5.79 3.15 12.43
N ALA A 236 -6.92 3.77 12.80
CA ALA A 236 -7.06 4.37 14.13
C ALA A 236 -6.88 3.31 15.22
N ILE A 237 -7.53 2.14 15.06
CA ILE A 237 -7.40 1.00 15.98
C ILE A 237 -5.95 0.49 16.04
N ALA A 238 -5.34 0.20 14.88
CA ALA A 238 -3.99 -0.34 14.80
C ALA A 238 -2.92 0.62 15.35
N LYS A 239 -3.18 1.93 15.26
CA LYS A 239 -2.29 2.99 15.77
C LYS A 239 -2.60 3.40 17.21
N GLY A 240 -3.63 2.81 17.85
CA GLY A 240 -4.08 3.16 19.21
C GLY A 240 -4.62 4.58 19.35
N LEU A 241 -5.18 5.14 18.27
CA LEU A 241 -5.70 6.51 18.24
C LEU A 241 -7.20 6.53 18.61
N PRO A 242 -7.65 7.47 19.43
CA PRO A 242 -9.07 7.74 19.59
C PRO A 242 -9.64 8.31 18.28
N TYR A 243 -10.89 7.99 17.97
CA TYR A 243 -11.54 8.43 16.74
C TYR A 243 -13.02 8.75 16.94
N ILE A 244 -13.55 9.53 16.01
CA ILE A 244 -14.96 9.87 15.89
C ILE A 244 -15.51 9.07 14.71
N THR A 245 -16.53 8.23 14.97
CA THR A 245 -17.31 7.56 13.93
C THR A 245 -18.22 8.57 13.24
N LEU A 246 -18.22 8.56 11.91
CA LEU A 246 -19.12 9.38 11.11
C LEU A 246 -20.45 8.61 10.87
N PRO A 247 -21.57 9.31 10.61
CA PRO A 247 -22.81 8.66 10.19
C PRO A 247 -22.61 7.76 8.96
N ASP A 248 -23.37 6.67 8.86
CA ASP A 248 -23.27 5.71 7.74
C ASP A 248 -23.46 6.36 6.38
N GLN A 249 -24.28 7.41 6.29
CA GLN A 249 -24.47 8.21 5.06
C GLN A 249 -23.23 9.01 4.66
N ILE A 250 -22.20 9.09 5.51
CA ILE A 250 -21.00 9.92 5.28
C ILE A 250 -19.73 9.08 5.28
N ASN A 251 -19.67 8.00 6.09
CA ASN A 251 -18.46 7.22 6.36
C ASN A 251 -18.01 6.32 5.21
N LEU A 252 -18.82 6.18 4.16
CA LEU A 252 -18.53 5.40 2.95
C LEU A 252 -18.28 3.90 3.22
N SER A 253 -18.86 3.33 4.26
CA SER A 253 -18.70 1.89 4.58
C SER A 253 -19.86 1.04 4.07
N GLU A 254 -21.09 1.62 3.96
CA GLU A 254 -22.32 0.87 3.85
C GLU A 254 -22.84 0.75 2.39
N PRO A 255 -22.91 -0.46 1.82
CA PRO A 255 -23.42 -0.67 0.47
C PRO A 255 -24.84 -0.15 0.25
N ASN A 256 -25.68 -0.17 1.28
CA ASN A 256 -27.07 0.33 1.22
C ASN A 256 -27.17 1.83 0.94
N TYR A 257 -26.10 2.60 1.20
CA TYR A 257 -26.04 4.04 0.91
C TYR A 257 -25.34 4.37 -0.40
N THR A 258 -25.05 3.41 -1.28
CA THR A 258 -24.38 3.65 -2.57
C THR A 258 -25.05 4.75 -3.39
N ILE A 259 -26.40 4.75 -3.46
CA ILE A 259 -27.15 5.81 -4.20
C ILE A 259 -26.94 7.18 -3.55
N PHE A 260 -26.84 7.24 -2.23
CA PHE A 260 -26.57 8.50 -1.52
C PHE A 260 -25.13 8.97 -1.75
N TYR A 261 -24.16 8.08 -1.68
CA TYR A 261 -22.74 8.39 -1.92
C TYR A 261 -22.49 8.89 -3.35
N ASN A 262 -23.14 8.28 -4.34
CA ASN A 262 -23.02 8.65 -5.75
C ASN A 262 -23.52 10.07 -6.09
N LYS A 263 -24.20 10.77 -5.16
CA LYS A 263 -24.57 12.17 -5.35
C LYS A 263 -23.36 13.10 -5.42
N ILE A 264 -22.22 12.64 -4.90
CA ILE A 264 -20.97 13.41 -4.85
C ILE A 264 -19.88 12.68 -5.61
N SER A 265 -19.05 13.45 -6.29
CA SER A 265 -17.84 12.96 -6.94
C SER A 265 -16.67 13.91 -6.72
N TYR A 266 -15.47 13.39 -6.91
CA TYR A 266 -14.21 14.12 -6.98
C TYR A 266 -13.61 13.94 -8.36
N LYS A 267 -13.16 15.04 -9.01
CA LYS A 267 -12.49 14.98 -10.31
C LYS A 267 -10.99 15.13 -10.10
N LEU A 268 -10.22 14.10 -10.45
CA LEU A 268 -8.76 14.12 -10.45
C LEU A 268 -8.21 15.10 -11.50
N GLY A 269 -7.02 15.63 -11.28
CA GLY A 269 -6.30 16.46 -12.24
C GLY A 269 -6.05 15.77 -13.59
N THR A 270 -6.09 14.44 -13.63
CA THR A 270 -6.06 13.64 -14.88
C THR A 270 -7.34 13.72 -15.70
N GLY A 271 -8.41 14.30 -15.14
CA GLY A 271 -9.75 14.35 -15.75
C GLY A 271 -10.67 13.20 -15.35
N GLU A 272 -10.15 12.17 -14.71
CA GLU A 272 -10.93 11.04 -14.20
C GLU A 272 -11.85 11.48 -13.05
N THR A 273 -13.09 10.95 -13.02
CA THR A 273 -14.08 11.27 -12.00
C THR A 273 -14.27 10.07 -11.05
N ILE A 274 -14.03 10.31 -9.78
CA ILE A 274 -14.23 9.34 -8.71
C ILE A 274 -15.58 9.61 -8.06
N SER A 275 -16.53 8.71 -8.21
CA SER A 275 -17.84 8.80 -7.54
C SER A 275 -17.73 8.30 -6.10
N GLY A 276 -18.51 8.87 -5.19
CA GLY A 276 -18.70 8.34 -3.86
C GLY A 276 -19.30 6.94 -3.92
N LYS A 277 -18.69 5.99 -3.25
CA LYS A 277 -19.07 4.57 -3.21
C LYS A 277 -18.57 3.95 -1.92
N PRO A 278 -19.05 2.76 -1.53
CA PRO A 278 -18.46 2.00 -0.43
C PRO A 278 -16.97 1.74 -0.69
N ILE A 279 -16.16 1.91 0.34
CA ILE A 279 -14.71 1.75 0.26
C ILE A 279 -14.38 0.26 0.36
N PHE A 280 -13.73 -0.27 -0.68
CA PHE A 280 -13.25 -1.65 -0.71
C PHE A 280 -11.75 -1.70 -0.94
N PHE A 281 -11.03 -2.38 -0.06
CA PHE A 281 -9.67 -2.79 -0.34
C PHE A 281 -9.66 -3.84 -1.44
N SER A 282 -8.76 -3.68 -2.38
CA SER A 282 -8.62 -4.55 -3.53
C SER A 282 -7.16 -4.89 -3.81
N LEU A 283 -6.93 -5.98 -4.52
CA LEU A 283 -5.59 -6.40 -4.94
C LEU A 283 -5.59 -6.90 -6.38
N THR A 284 -4.41 -6.90 -6.98
CA THR A 284 -4.12 -7.52 -8.28
C THR A 284 -2.68 -8.02 -8.35
N ILE A 285 -2.41 -8.89 -9.31
CA ILE A 285 -1.08 -9.24 -9.76
C ILE A 285 -0.88 -8.50 -11.10
N PRO A 286 0.00 -7.48 -11.17
CA PRO A 286 0.25 -6.77 -12.41
C PRO A 286 0.86 -7.67 -13.49
N ASN A 287 0.62 -7.35 -14.76
CA ASN A 287 1.19 -8.10 -15.90
C ASN A 287 2.73 -8.05 -15.96
N THR A 288 3.34 -7.14 -15.19
CA THR A 288 4.80 -6.98 -15.07
C THR A 288 5.43 -7.83 -13.97
N VAL A 289 4.64 -8.71 -13.33
CA VAL A 289 5.07 -9.64 -12.28
C VAL A 289 6.34 -10.39 -12.65
N LYS A 290 7.28 -10.48 -11.70
CA LYS A 290 8.53 -11.24 -11.85
C LYS A 290 8.45 -12.60 -11.17
N ASN A 291 7.93 -12.66 -9.95
CA ASN A 291 7.74 -13.87 -9.17
C ASN A 291 6.25 -14.24 -9.10
N ILE A 292 5.72 -14.85 -10.16
CA ILE A 292 4.29 -15.20 -10.26
C ILE A 292 3.85 -16.22 -9.21
N GLU A 293 4.68 -17.21 -8.86
CA GLU A 293 4.34 -18.23 -7.87
C GLU A 293 4.31 -17.62 -6.45
N GLY A 294 5.26 -16.74 -6.13
CA GLY A 294 5.29 -15.99 -4.88
C GLY A 294 4.10 -15.03 -4.79
N ALA A 295 3.75 -14.33 -5.87
CA ALA A 295 2.59 -13.45 -5.93
C ALA A 295 1.27 -14.22 -5.68
N ILE A 296 1.09 -15.38 -6.33
CA ILE A 296 -0.05 -16.26 -6.12
C ILE A 296 -0.09 -16.74 -4.66
N SER A 297 1.06 -17.11 -4.08
CA SER A 297 1.17 -17.54 -2.68
C SER A 297 0.74 -16.42 -1.73
N PHE A 298 1.16 -15.17 -2.00
CA PHE A 298 0.76 -14.02 -1.20
C PHE A 298 -0.74 -13.73 -1.28
N VAL A 299 -1.31 -13.73 -2.49
CA VAL A 299 -2.75 -13.54 -2.68
C VAL A 299 -3.55 -14.62 -1.95
N LYS A 300 -3.15 -15.89 -2.06
CA LYS A 300 -3.76 -17.00 -1.34
C LYS A 300 -3.69 -16.81 0.18
N PHE A 301 -2.52 -16.46 0.70
CA PHE A 301 -2.35 -16.21 2.11
C PHE A 301 -3.25 -15.08 2.61
N LEU A 302 -3.27 -13.93 1.91
CA LEU A 302 -4.07 -12.78 2.32
C LEU A 302 -5.58 -13.07 2.33
N LEU A 303 -6.06 -13.85 1.35
CA LEU A 303 -7.47 -14.24 1.23
C LEU A 303 -7.85 -15.45 2.09
N SER A 304 -6.87 -16.17 2.67
CA SER A 304 -7.10 -17.33 3.54
C SER A 304 -7.72 -16.91 4.88
N GLU A 305 -8.22 -17.89 5.63
CA GLU A 305 -8.72 -17.69 6.99
C GLU A 305 -7.67 -17.02 7.91
N ASN A 306 -6.40 -17.40 7.77
CA ASN A 306 -5.32 -16.80 8.57
C ASN A 306 -5.13 -15.32 8.22
N GLY A 307 -5.06 -14.96 6.93
CA GLY A 307 -4.96 -13.57 6.49
C GLY A 307 -6.16 -12.74 6.94
N ARG A 308 -7.38 -13.27 6.77
CA ARG A 308 -8.63 -12.62 7.19
C ARG A 308 -8.64 -12.35 8.70
N LYS A 309 -8.27 -13.32 9.54
CA LYS A 309 -8.17 -13.13 11.01
C LYS A 309 -7.19 -12.03 11.41
N ILE A 310 -6.06 -11.93 10.70
CA ILE A 310 -5.09 -10.84 10.95
C ILE A 310 -5.74 -9.48 10.63
N LEU A 311 -6.44 -9.37 9.49
CA LEU A 311 -7.13 -8.15 9.09
C LEU A 311 -8.23 -7.77 10.08
N GLU A 312 -9.05 -8.73 10.53
CA GLU A 312 -10.11 -8.53 11.52
C GLU A 312 -9.58 -8.03 12.87
N LYS A 313 -8.49 -8.62 13.36
CA LYS A 313 -7.85 -8.25 14.63
C LYS A 313 -7.51 -6.76 14.72
N VAL A 314 -7.22 -6.13 13.60
CA VAL A 314 -6.89 -4.70 13.53
C VAL A 314 -8.06 -3.84 13.08
N GLY A 315 -9.27 -4.41 12.98
CA GLY A 315 -10.51 -3.67 12.68
C GLY A 315 -10.75 -3.38 11.20
N LEU A 316 -10.00 -3.99 10.28
CA LEU A 316 -10.41 -4.05 8.88
C LEU A 316 -11.50 -5.11 8.77
N SER A 317 -12.59 -4.81 8.06
CA SER A 317 -13.70 -5.75 7.88
C SER A 317 -13.49 -6.59 6.62
N PRO A 318 -13.01 -7.85 6.72
CA PRO A 318 -12.92 -8.72 5.56
C PRO A 318 -14.30 -8.99 4.98
N ILE A 319 -14.36 -9.05 3.66
CA ILE A 319 -15.56 -9.47 2.92
C ILE A 319 -15.28 -10.78 2.18
N GLU A 320 -16.33 -11.49 1.76
CA GLU A 320 -16.14 -12.55 0.78
C GLU A 320 -15.48 -11.97 -0.48
N PRO A 321 -14.41 -12.62 -0.99
CA PRO A 321 -13.68 -12.08 -2.12
C PRO A 321 -14.57 -11.89 -3.34
N ILE A 322 -14.60 -10.66 -3.87
CA ILE A 322 -15.38 -10.32 -5.08
C ILE A 322 -14.42 -10.05 -6.22
N LEU A 323 -14.48 -10.85 -7.25
CA LEU A 323 -13.67 -10.77 -8.45
C LEU A 323 -14.27 -9.80 -9.47
N GLN A 324 -13.44 -9.00 -10.11
CA GLN A 324 -13.80 -8.07 -11.18
C GLN A 324 -12.73 -8.07 -12.27
N GLY A 325 -13.15 -8.06 -13.55
CA GLY A 325 -12.25 -8.03 -14.72
C GLY A 325 -12.19 -9.34 -15.48
N ASP A 326 -11.10 -9.57 -16.23
CA ASP A 326 -10.94 -10.76 -17.09
C ASP A 326 -10.60 -12.00 -16.24
N ILE A 327 -11.65 -12.77 -15.99
CA ILE A 327 -11.66 -13.95 -15.12
C ILE A 327 -10.87 -15.11 -15.74
N ASP A 328 -10.94 -15.28 -17.06
CA ASP A 328 -10.35 -16.42 -17.78
C ASP A 328 -8.82 -16.46 -17.68
N GLN A 329 -8.24 -15.35 -17.29
CA GLN A 329 -6.79 -15.21 -17.13
C GLN A 329 -6.31 -15.42 -15.68
N MET A 330 -7.20 -15.56 -14.71
CA MET A 330 -6.80 -16.02 -13.38
C MET A 330 -6.45 -17.48 -13.46
N LYS A 331 -5.20 -17.81 -13.16
CA LYS A 331 -4.79 -19.22 -13.12
C LYS A 331 -5.69 -19.99 -12.16
N PRO A 332 -6.14 -21.21 -12.48
CA PRO A 332 -7.04 -22.03 -11.67
C PRO A 332 -6.66 -22.15 -10.19
N LYS A 333 -5.37 -21.95 -9.88
CA LYS A 333 -4.83 -21.95 -8.52
C LYS A 333 -5.36 -20.85 -7.59
N ILE A 334 -5.85 -19.71 -8.10
CA ILE A 334 -6.46 -18.65 -7.28
C ILE A 334 -7.95 -18.89 -7.11
N PHE A 335 -8.63 -19.44 -8.12
CA PHE A 335 -10.07 -19.71 -8.10
C PHE A 335 -10.53 -20.64 -6.98
N SER A 336 -9.70 -21.59 -6.57
CA SER A 336 -10.07 -22.53 -5.50
C SER A 336 -10.33 -21.88 -4.13
N LEU A 337 -10.04 -20.57 -3.99
CA LEU A 337 -10.20 -19.80 -2.75
C LEU A 337 -11.36 -18.80 -2.81
N ILE A 338 -11.94 -18.58 -3.99
CA ILE A 338 -13.03 -17.63 -4.20
C ILE A 338 -14.29 -18.48 -4.41
N PRO A 339 -15.31 -18.36 -3.52
CA PRO A 339 -16.58 -19.06 -3.72
C PRO A 339 -17.16 -18.71 -5.09
N GLU A 340 -17.59 -19.70 -5.86
CA GLU A 340 -18.38 -19.48 -7.07
C GLU A 340 -19.68 -18.79 -6.65
N HIS A 341 -19.85 -17.52 -6.99
CA HIS A 341 -21.15 -16.88 -6.93
C HIS A 341 -22.06 -17.53 -8.01
N LYS A 342 -22.96 -18.38 -7.53
CA LYS A 342 -24.10 -18.85 -8.33
C LYS A 342 -25.14 -17.76 -8.51
#